data_f03bd24df5a97b796e6948a458e859c0
#
_entry.id   f03bd24df5a97b796e6948a458e859c0
#
_cell.length_a   1.000
_cell.length_b   1.000
_cell.length_c   1.000
_cell.angle_alpha   90.00
_cell.angle_beta   90.00
_cell.angle_gamma   90.00
#
_symmetry.space_group_name_H-M   'P 1'
#
loop_
_entity.id
_entity.type
_entity.pdbx_description
1 polymer ?
#
loop_
_entity_poly.entity_id
_entity_poly.type
_entity_poly.pdbx_seq_one_letter_code
_entity_poly.pdbx_strand_id
1 'polypeptide(L)'
;LQALRGGGPAGLSAMPQVAVREGLAWARPWLAQPRESIEAYVRRHRLTHVEDDSNADPRHARSRLRCEIWPALVRAFPDAETSLGRAAARAQEAAALALEVAAADLPALRQGLALDVEAWLALTPARRRNALRAWLAEALRAPVPESLVARLCAELPHRRGGRWPAPRAELRLYRGALTAAAVSAEAAANAAASEVPAVVHREPVVVDLHRPGAHPLAPWAGRLVVRAATEGGAPPALLRRMVARDREGDESFRIAPRAIARSLKKQYQAMGVPAWDRTGPLLYTAAGNLLFVPGLGIAADLRAAPGEPQLSMAWVPDAPAPPAPTGRRQPDG
;
A
#
# COMPACT_ATOMS: atom_id res chain seq x y z
N LEU A 1 -5.03 25.72 -13.16
CA LEU A 1 -4.17 25.48 -11.98
C LEU A 1 -3.51 24.11 -12.01
N GLN A 2 -4.22 23.03 -12.33
CA GLN A 2 -3.64 21.68 -12.38
C GLN A 2 -2.61 21.53 -13.50
N ALA A 3 -2.84 22.18 -14.65
CA ALA A 3 -1.85 22.25 -15.71
C ALA A 3 -0.54 22.88 -15.25
N LEU A 4 -0.64 24.01 -14.51
CA LEU A 4 0.53 24.73 -13.95
C LEU A 4 1.25 23.93 -12.83
N ARG A 5 0.64 22.88 -12.31
CA ARG A 5 1.22 21.96 -11.32
C ARG A 5 1.74 20.66 -11.94
N GLY A 6 1.84 20.60 -13.27
CA GLY A 6 2.29 19.39 -13.97
C GLY A 6 1.24 18.29 -14.04
N GLY A 7 -0.05 18.60 -13.85
CA GLY A 7 -1.13 17.63 -13.98
C GLY A 7 -1.22 17.08 -15.40
N GLY A 8 -1.21 15.73 -15.54
CA GLY A 8 -1.43 15.06 -16.83
C GLY A 8 -2.86 15.22 -17.34
N PRO A 9 -3.31 14.39 -18.32
CA PRO A 9 -4.67 14.47 -18.87
C PRO A 9 -5.76 14.52 -17.80
N ALA A 10 -5.67 13.72 -16.75
CA ALA A 10 -6.61 13.75 -15.63
C ALA A 10 -6.62 15.09 -14.87
N GLY A 11 -5.50 15.79 -14.77
CA GLY A 11 -5.42 17.13 -14.18
C GLY A 11 -5.95 18.22 -15.11
N LEU A 12 -5.76 18.07 -16.43
CA LEU A 12 -6.28 18.96 -17.45
C LEU A 12 -7.80 18.80 -17.67
N SER A 13 -8.37 17.64 -17.36
CA SER A 13 -9.79 17.33 -17.53
C SER A 13 -10.74 18.23 -16.70
N ALA A 14 -10.20 19.13 -15.90
CA ALA A 14 -10.95 20.05 -15.06
C ALA A 14 -11.89 19.34 -14.06
N MET A 15 -13.06 19.94 -13.78
CA MET A 15 -14.04 19.33 -12.91
C MET A 15 -15.03 18.51 -13.73
N PRO A 16 -15.32 17.24 -13.36
CA PRO A 16 -16.37 16.48 -14.04
C PRO A 16 -17.76 17.04 -13.68
N GLN A 17 -18.69 16.92 -14.60
CA GLN A 17 -20.08 17.31 -14.38
C GLN A 17 -20.75 16.48 -13.28
N VAL A 18 -20.39 15.19 -13.23
CA VAL A 18 -20.81 14.27 -12.16
C VAL A 18 -19.58 13.54 -11.64
N ALA A 19 -19.47 13.41 -10.33
CA ALA A 19 -18.45 12.62 -9.68
C ALA A 19 -19.06 11.80 -8.54
N VAL A 20 -18.68 10.53 -8.43
CA VAL A 20 -19.08 9.68 -7.31
C VAL A 20 -17.94 9.65 -6.29
N ARG A 21 -18.23 10.00 -5.03
CA ARG A 21 -17.28 9.96 -3.92
C ARG A 21 -17.98 9.38 -2.70
N GLU A 22 -17.38 8.38 -2.09
CA GLU A 22 -17.91 7.72 -0.87
C GLU A 22 -19.38 7.28 -1.02
N GLY A 23 -19.75 6.79 -2.21
CA GLY A 23 -21.14 6.37 -2.52
C GLY A 23 -22.11 7.51 -2.83
N LEU A 24 -21.70 8.79 -2.76
CA LEU A 24 -22.51 9.95 -3.07
C LEU A 24 -22.21 10.48 -4.48
N ALA A 25 -23.26 10.77 -5.25
CA ALA A 25 -23.15 11.42 -6.54
C ALA A 25 -23.13 12.96 -6.36
N TRP A 26 -22.01 13.58 -6.74
CA TRP A 26 -21.83 15.03 -6.76
C TRP A 26 -22.06 15.55 -8.17
N ALA A 27 -23.17 16.23 -8.40
CA ALA A 27 -23.50 16.82 -9.69
C ALA A 27 -23.23 18.33 -9.71
N ARG A 28 -22.80 18.84 -10.86
CA ARG A 28 -22.57 20.26 -11.15
C ARG A 28 -23.38 20.66 -12.38
N PRO A 29 -24.70 20.84 -12.25
CA PRO A 29 -25.59 21.02 -13.39
C PRO A 29 -25.29 22.29 -14.18
N TRP A 30 -24.68 23.31 -13.56
CA TRP A 30 -24.38 24.59 -14.18
C TRP A 30 -22.93 24.71 -14.68
N LEU A 31 -22.18 23.62 -14.71
CA LEU A 31 -20.77 23.65 -15.13
C LEU A 31 -20.60 24.14 -16.57
N ALA A 32 -21.57 23.91 -17.45
CA ALA A 32 -21.57 24.35 -18.83
C ALA A 32 -22.10 25.78 -19.03
N GLN A 33 -22.61 26.42 -17.97
CA GLN A 33 -23.13 27.78 -18.06
C GLN A 33 -22.03 28.82 -17.81
N PRO A 34 -21.93 29.87 -18.62
CA PRO A 34 -21.06 31.01 -18.35
C PRO A 34 -21.41 31.64 -16.98
N ARG A 35 -20.39 32.07 -16.26
CA ARG A 35 -20.59 32.71 -14.95
C ARG A 35 -21.47 33.96 -15.03
N GLU A 36 -21.28 34.75 -16.09
CA GLU A 36 -22.06 35.97 -16.35
C GLU A 36 -23.58 35.67 -16.46
N SER A 37 -23.96 34.54 -17.07
CA SER A 37 -25.34 34.10 -17.18
C SER A 37 -25.92 33.80 -15.81
N ILE A 38 -25.15 33.18 -14.93
CA ILE A 38 -25.55 32.87 -13.55
C ILE A 38 -25.71 34.18 -12.76
N GLU A 39 -24.77 35.09 -12.86
CA GLU A 39 -24.80 36.38 -12.18
C GLU A 39 -25.95 37.27 -12.71
N ALA A 40 -26.23 37.23 -14.01
CA ALA A 40 -27.39 37.92 -14.59
C ALA A 40 -28.70 37.34 -14.07
N TYR A 41 -28.81 36.03 -13.92
CA TYR A 41 -29.97 35.37 -13.33
C TYR A 41 -30.17 35.79 -11.86
N VAL A 42 -29.12 35.76 -11.05
CA VAL A 42 -29.14 36.19 -9.65
C VAL A 42 -29.62 37.64 -9.51
N ARG A 43 -29.06 38.55 -10.33
CA ARG A 43 -29.48 39.98 -10.36
C ARG A 43 -30.92 40.13 -10.78
N ARG A 44 -31.36 39.45 -11.86
CA ARG A 44 -32.72 39.52 -12.39
C ARG A 44 -33.77 39.10 -11.37
N HIS A 45 -33.45 38.02 -10.64
CA HIS A 45 -34.38 37.44 -9.65
C HIS A 45 -34.14 37.96 -8.23
N ARG A 46 -33.22 38.92 -8.03
CA ARG A 46 -32.88 39.52 -6.73
C ARG A 46 -32.59 38.45 -5.65
N LEU A 47 -31.86 37.38 -6.03
CA LEU A 47 -31.56 36.32 -5.10
C LEU A 47 -30.49 36.79 -4.10
N THR A 48 -30.75 36.56 -2.82
CA THR A 48 -29.77 36.81 -1.76
C THR A 48 -28.68 35.75 -1.82
N HIS A 49 -27.43 36.16 -1.75
CA HIS A 49 -26.30 35.29 -1.70
C HIS A 49 -25.23 35.83 -0.75
N VAL A 50 -24.36 34.97 -0.25
CA VAL A 50 -23.25 35.36 0.60
C VAL A 50 -22.02 35.57 -0.31
N GLU A 51 -21.42 36.74 -0.19
CA GLU A 51 -20.10 36.98 -0.77
C GLU A 51 -19.05 36.57 0.25
N ASP A 52 -18.21 35.60 -0.10
CA ASP A 52 -17.09 35.15 0.70
C ASP A 52 -15.84 35.96 0.30
N ASP A 53 -15.33 36.79 1.21
CA ASP A 53 -14.16 37.66 0.99
C ASP A 53 -12.93 36.87 0.56
N SER A 54 -12.83 35.60 0.90
CA SER A 54 -11.73 34.71 0.46
C SER A 54 -11.69 34.52 -1.05
N ASN A 55 -12.80 34.74 -1.74
CA ASN A 55 -12.88 34.68 -3.21
C ASN A 55 -12.12 35.81 -3.90
N ALA A 56 -11.89 36.92 -3.25
CA ALA A 56 -11.12 38.06 -3.76
C ALA A 56 -9.67 38.07 -3.28
N ASP A 57 -9.31 37.25 -2.30
CA ASP A 57 -7.96 37.24 -1.70
C ASP A 57 -6.91 36.66 -2.63
N PRO A 58 -5.95 37.48 -3.13
CA PRO A 58 -4.92 37.02 -4.08
C PRO A 58 -3.86 36.09 -3.45
N ARG A 59 -3.84 35.92 -2.13
CA ARG A 59 -3.00 34.93 -1.45
C ARG A 59 -3.38 33.53 -1.90
N HIS A 60 -4.64 33.31 -2.24
CA HIS A 60 -5.11 32.05 -2.80
C HIS A 60 -4.82 31.94 -4.32
N ALA A 61 -4.09 30.92 -4.74
CA ALA A 61 -3.69 30.74 -6.13
C ALA A 61 -4.88 30.77 -7.13
N ARG A 62 -6.07 30.33 -6.71
CA ARG A 62 -7.30 30.34 -7.54
C ARG A 62 -7.84 31.76 -7.71
N SER A 63 -7.89 32.53 -6.62
CA SER A 63 -8.32 33.94 -6.64
C SER A 63 -7.36 34.78 -7.45
N ARG A 64 -6.05 34.62 -7.24
CA ARG A 64 -5.00 35.29 -8.03
C ARG A 64 -5.12 35.00 -9.52
N LEU A 65 -5.28 33.72 -9.90
CA LEU A 65 -5.48 33.36 -11.31
C LEU A 65 -6.71 34.08 -11.90
N ARG A 66 -7.83 34.12 -11.17
CA ARG A 66 -9.08 34.71 -11.64
C ARG A 66 -9.04 36.23 -11.70
N CYS A 67 -8.46 36.87 -10.68
CA CYS A 67 -8.50 38.34 -10.57
C CYS A 67 -7.38 39.02 -11.33
N GLU A 68 -6.19 38.43 -11.40
CA GLU A 68 -5.01 39.10 -11.97
C GLU A 68 -4.65 38.54 -13.35
N ILE A 69 -4.68 37.21 -13.54
CA ILE A 69 -4.17 36.58 -14.77
C ILE A 69 -5.27 36.42 -15.81
N TRP A 70 -6.46 35.98 -15.42
CA TRP A 70 -7.54 35.68 -16.33
C TRP A 70 -8.00 36.87 -17.15
N PRO A 71 -8.17 38.10 -16.64
CA PRO A 71 -8.54 39.25 -17.41
C PRO A 71 -7.50 39.62 -18.47
N ALA A 72 -6.23 39.48 -18.15
CA ALA A 72 -5.12 39.73 -19.12
C ALA A 72 -5.12 38.68 -20.23
N LEU A 73 -5.36 37.39 -19.87
CA LEU A 73 -5.43 36.28 -20.82
C LEU A 73 -6.59 36.44 -21.79
N VAL A 74 -7.80 36.76 -21.32
CA VAL A 74 -8.98 36.95 -22.19
C VAL A 74 -8.83 38.18 -23.06
N ARG A 75 -8.19 39.25 -22.58
CA ARG A 75 -7.89 40.42 -23.39
C ARG A 75 -6.95 40.08 -24.57
N ALA A 76 -5.95 39.25 -24.32
CA ALA A 76 -4.99 38.82 -25.35
C ALA A 76 -5.58 37.74 -26.28
N PHE A 77 -6.42 36.87 -25.73
CA PHE A 77 -7.07 35.73 -26.39
C PHE A 77 -8.55 35.70 -26.09
N PRO A 78 -9.42 36.40 -26.82
CA PRO A 78 -10.86 36.50 -26.52
C PRO A 78 -11.57 35.15 -26.40
N ASP A 79 -11.14 34.15 -27.18
CA ASP A 79 -11.71 32.80 -27.18
C ASP A 79 -11.04 31.83 -26.15
N ALA A 80 -10.23 32.33 -25.21
CA ALA A 80 -9.47 31.50 -24.29
C ALA A 80 -10.35 30.56 -23.49
N GLU A 81 -11.51 31.01 -22.97
CA GLU A 81 -12.44 30.21 -22.19
C GLU A 81 -12.99 29.03 -22.99
N THR A 82 -13.51 29.30 -24.19
CA THR A 82 -14.05 28.28 -25.09
C THR A 82 -12.97 27.28 -25.50
N SER A 83 -11.77 27.76 -25.82
CA SER A 83 -10.63 26.93 -26.25
C SER A 83 -10.13 26.04 -25.13
N LEU A 84 -10.01 26.57 -23.91
CA LEU A 84 -9.64 25.77 -22.71
C LEU A 84 -10.74 24.80 -22.31
N GLY A 85 -12.02 25.17 -22.45
CA GLY A 85 -13.15 24.27 -22.24
C GLY A 85 -13.10 23.07 -23.21
N ARG A 86 -12.86 23.30 -24.50
CA ARG A 86 -12.68 22.22 -25.49
C ARG A 86 -11.45 21.35 -25.18
N ALA A 87 -10.33 21.96 -24.77
CA ALA A 87 -9.15 21.22 -24.38
C ALA A 87 -9.41 20.32 -23.14
N ALA A 88 -10.16 20.84 -22.17
CA ALA A 88 -10.56 20.07 -21.01
C ALA A 88 -11.47 18.88 -21.36
N ALA A 89 -12.42 19.06 -22.27
CA ALA A 89 -13.29 17.97 -22.75
C ALA A 89 -12.47 16.86 -23.43
N ARG A 90 -11.54 17.22 -24.32
CA ARG A 90 -10.63 16.24 -24.94
C ARG A 90 -9.72 15.54 -23.91
N ALA A 91 -9.30 16.25 -22.88
CA ALA A 91 -8.51 15.65 -21.80
C ALA A 91 -9.36 14.67 -20.96
N GLN A 92 -10.67 14.92 -20.79
CA GLN A 92 -11.61 13.98 -20.17
C GLN A 92 -11.73 12.69 -20.98
N GLU A 93 -11.92 12.81 -22.29
CA GLU A 93 -11.98 11.64 -23.21
C GLU A 93 -10.68 10.83 -23.16
N ALA A 94 -9.53 11.50 -23.22
CA ALA A 94 -8.23 10.83 -23.11
C ALA A 94 -8.02 10.14 -21.75
N ALA A 95 -8.48 10.75 -20.66
CA ALA A 95 -8.41 10.15 -19.34
C ALA A 95 -9.34 8.93 -19.21
N ALA A 96 -10.55 8.99 -19.79
CA ALA A 96 -11.47 7.87 -19.84
C ALA A 96 -10.87 6.70 -20.64
N LEU A 97 -10.35 6.96 -21.84
CA LEU A 97 -9.68 5.95 -22.65
C LEU A 97 -8.48 5.32 -21.92
N ALA A 98 -7.70 6.11 -21.21
CA ALA A 98 -6.58 5.58 -20.40
C ALA A 98 -7.06 4.63 -19.30
N LEU A 99 -8.21 4.91 -18.66
CA LEU A 99 -8.81 4.02 -17.67
C LEU A 99 -9.32 2.72 -18.30
N GLU A 100 -9.96 2.79 -19.46
CA GLU A 100 -10.42 1.60 -20.20
C GLU A 100 -9.24 0.71 -20.60
N VAL A 101 -8.17 1.28 -21.14
CA VAL A 101 -6.95 0.54 -21.48
C VAL A 101 -6.34 -0.11 -20.23
N ALA A 102 -6.27 0.61 -19.11
CA ALA A 102 -5.77 0.04 -17.87
C ALA A 102 -6.65 -1.11 -17.36
N ALA A 103 -7.98 -0.96 -17.44
CA ALA A 103 -8.91 -2.01 -17.05
C ALA A 103 -8.77 -3.29 -17.91
N ALA A 104 -8.46 -3.13 -19.19
CA ALA A 104 -8.16 -4.25 -20.10
C ALA A 104 -6.81 -4.93 -19.79
N ASP A 105 -5.79 -4.13 -19.39
CA ASP A 105 -4.45 -4.65 -19.11
C ASP A 105 -4.35 -5.36 -17.75
N LEU A 106 -4.93 -4.77 -16.70
CA LEU A 106 -4.74 -5.19 -15.31
C LEU A 106 -5.02 -6.67 -15.02
N PRO A 107 -6.04 -7.32 -15.58
CA PRO A 107 -6.30 -8.75 -15.32
C PRO A 107 -5.12 -9.65 -15.66
N ALA A 108 -4.41 -9.37 -16.77
CA ALA A 108 -3.25 -10.15 -17.20
C ALA A 108 -1.97 -9.84 -16.41
N LEU A 109 -1.95 -8.70 -15.69
CA LEU A 109 -0.82 -8.23 -14.90
C LEU A 109 -0.89 -8.61 -13.43
N ARG A 110 -1.94 -9.30 -12.99
CA ARG A 110 -2.18 -9.58 -11.57
C ARG A 110 -1.78 -11.00 -11.19
N GLN A 111 -1.07 -11.09 -10.07
CA GLN A 111 -0.89 -12.32 -9.30
C GLN A 111 -1.56 -12.11 -7.93
N GLY A 112 -2.86 -12.39 -7.83
CA GLY A 112 -3.66 -12.01 -6.66
C GLY A 112 -3.72 -10.49 -6.50
N LEU A 113 -3.22 -9.95 -5.38
CA LEU A 113 -3.12 -8.51 -5.14
C LEU A 113 -1.82 -7.88 -5.66
N ALA A 114 -0.83 -8.68 -6.04
CA ALA A 114 0.45 -8.22 -6.56
C ALA A 114 0.37 -7.87 -8.05
N LEU A 115 1.26 -6.97 -8.49
CA LEU A 115 1.54 -6.73 -9.90
C LEU A 115 2.67 -7.66 -10.36
N ASP A 116 2.44 -8.43 -11.40
CA ASP A 116 3.46 -9.20 -12.10
C ASP A 116 4.33 -8.25 -12.94
N VAL A 117 5.58 -8.09 -12.51
CA VAL A 117 6.52 -7.15 -13.16
C VAL A 117 6.98 -7.68 -14.52
N GLU A 118 7.06 -8.99 -14.73
CA GLU A 118 7.45 -9.58 -16.01
C GLU A 118 6.36 -9.34 -17.06
N ALA A 119 5.11 -9.66 -16.75
CA ALA A 119 3.97 -9.38 -17.60
C ALA A 119 3.82 -7.86 -17.86
N TRP A 120 4.06 -7.02 -16.84
CA TRP A 120 4.05 -5.57 -16.99
C TRP A 120 5.16 -5.08 -17.93
N LEU A 121 6.36 -5.67 -17.87
CA LEU A 121 7.48 -5.36 -18.78
C LEU A 121 7.20 -5.75 -20.24
N ALA A 122 6.29 -6.66 -20.50
CA ALA A 122 5.88 -7.01 -21.87
C ALA A 122 5.02 -5.93 -22.55
N LEU A 123 4.42 -5.02 -21.77
CA LEU A 123 3.65 -3.89 -22.32
C LEU A 123 4.56 -2.84 -22.98
N THR A 124 3.98 -2.02 -23.86
CA THR A 124 4.64 -0.82 -24.39
C THR A 124 4.86 0.23 -23.29
N PRO A 125 5.84 1.14 -23.40
CA PRO A 125 6.14 2.12 -22.34
C PRO A 125 4.96 2.96 -21.87
N ALA A 126 4.08 3.36 -22.81
CA ALA A 126 2.88 4.14 -22.46
C ALA A 126 1.88 3.30 -21.64
N ARG A 127 1.61 2.06 -22.08
CA ARG A 127 0.73 1.13 -21.36
C ARG A 127 1.30 0.73 -20.00
N ARG A 128 2.63 0.51 -19.89
CA ARG A 128 3.30 0.26 -18.61
C ARG A 128 3.01 1.35 -17.59
N ARG A 129 3.21 2.62 -17.98
CA ARG A 129 2.97 3.76 -17.09
C ARG A 129 1.51 3.88 -16.70
N ASN A 130 0.60 3.68 -17.65
CA ASN A 130 -0.83 3.74 -17.42
C ASN A 130 -1.31 2.62 -16.49
N ALA A 131 -0.96 1.37 -16.76
CA ALA A 131 -1.32 0.21 -15.95
C ALA A 131 -0.73 0.31 -14.54
N LEU A 132 0.53 0.74 -14.40
CA LEU A 132 1.16 0.93 -13.10
C LEU A 132 0.44 2.00 -12.27
N ARG A 133 0.05 3.13 -12.88
CA ARG A 133 -0.71 4.18 -12.19
C ARG A 133 -2.05 3.67 -11.71
N ALA A 134 -2.77 2.91 -12.54
CA ALA A 134 -4.06 2.35 -12.19
C ALA A 134 -3.95 1.30 -11.07
N TRP A 135 -2.98 0.38 -11.17
CA TRP A 135 -2.71 -0.60 -10.11
C TRP A 135 -2.35 0.07 -8.78
N LEU A 136 -1.48 1.10 -8.80
CA LEU A 136 -1.12 1.86 -7.60
C LEU A 136 -2.33 2.57 -6.98
N ALA A 137 -3.21 3.16 -7.79
CA ALA A 137 -4.41 3.83 -7.29
C ALA A 137 -5.33 2.88 -6.52
N GLU A 138 -5.50 1.65 -7.02
CA GLU A 138 -6.26 0.61 -6.34
C GLU A 138 -5.55 0.10 -5.08
N ALA A 139 -4.25 -0.22 -5.19
CA ALA A 139 -3.48 -0.79 -4.10
C ALA A 139 -3.29 0.17 -2.92
N LEU A 140 -3.09 1.46 -3.20
CA LEU A 140 -2.86 2.48 -2.18
C LEU A 140 -4.16 3.12 -1.66
N ARG A 141 -5.27 3.03 -2.42
CA ARG A 141 -6.53 3.73 -2.14
C ARG A 141 -6.32 5.22 -1.83
N ALA A 142 -5.38 5.83 -2.52
CA ALA A 142 -4.94 7.20 -2.34
C ALA A 142 -4.47 7.80 -3.67
N PRO A 143 -4.42 9.14 -3.80
CA PRO A 143 -3.80 9.78 -4.97
C PRO A 143 -2.36 9.31 -5.16
N VAL A 144 -2.02 8.93 -6.39
CA VAL A 144 -0.69 8.41 -6.75
C VAL A 144 0.19 9.57 -7.20
N PRO A 145 1.33 9.85 -6.51
CA PRO A 145 2.28 10.86 -6.95
C PRO A 145 2.91 10.47 -8.28
N GLU A 146 2.99 11.39 -9.23
CA GLU A 146 3.63 11.14 -10.54
C GLU A 146 5.12 10.81 -10.39
N SER A 147 5.79 11.39 -9.40
CA SER A 147 7.18 11.08 -9.07
C SER A 147 7.39 9.61 -8.68
N LEU A 148 6.42 9.01 -7.97
CA LEU A 148 6.44 7.59 -7.62
C LEU A 148 6.30 6.72 -8.87
N VAL A 149 5.35 7.05 -9.76
CA VAL A 149 5.15 6.33 -11.03
C VAL A 149 6.40 6.41 -11.90
N ALA A 150 6.96 7.60 -12.08
CA ALA A 150 8.17 7.82 -12.87
C ALA A 150 9.36 7.02 -12.31
N ARG A 151 9.55 7.05 -10.99
CA ARG A 151 10.60 6.31 -10.30
C ARG A 151 10.46 4.81 -10.49
N LEU A 152 9.27 4.24 -10.28
CA LEU A 152 9.02 2.82 -10.47
C LEU A 152 9.21 2.38 -11.92
N CYS A 153 8.76 3.17 -12.89
CA CYS A 153 8.97 2.90 -14.31
C CYS A 153 10.47 2.86 -14.67
N ALA A 154 11.29 3.67 -14.03
CA ALA A 154 12.74 3.69 -14.24
C ALA A 154 13.46 2.55 -13.53
N GLU A 155 13.07 2.22 -12.30
CA GLU A 155 13.80 1.29 -11.44
C GLU A 155 13.38 -0.19 -11.61
N LEU A 156 12.07 -0.48 -11.77
CA LEU A 156 11.56 -1.86 -11.84
C LEU A 156 12.22 -2.73 -12.93
N PRO A 157 12.53 -2.21 -14.14
CA PRO A 157 13.16 -3.02 -15.18
C PRO A 157 14.56 -3.57 -14.78
N HIS A 158 15.22 -2.89 -13.86
CA HIS A 158 16.61 -3.19 -13.46
C HIS A 158 16.71 -3.82 -12.07
N ARG A 159 15.59 -4.05 -11.38
CA ARG A 159 15.56 -4.56 -10.01
C ARG A 159 14.94 -5.96 -9.94
N ARG A 160 15.55 -6.83 -9.15
CA ARG A 160 14.99 -8.14 -8.78
C ARG A 160 14.36 -8.15 -7.39
N GLY A 161 14.53 -7.06 -6.65
CA GLY A 161 14.00 -6.85 -5.31
C GLY A 161 14.20 -5.41 -4.90
N GLY A 162 13.34 -4.89 -4.02
CA GLY A 162 13.45 -3.53 -3.52
C GLY A 162 12.24 -3.11 -2.70
N ARG A 163 12.36 -1.92 -2.10
CA ARG A 163 11.30 -1.27 -1.34
C ARG A 163 11.21 0.19 -1.75
N TRP A 164 10.00 0.71 -1.82
CA TRP A 164 9.72 2.10 -2.13
C TRP A 164 8.65 2.64 -1.18
N PRO A 165 8.90 3.78 -0.53
CA PRO A 165 7.88 4.46 0.24
C PRO A 165 6.76 4.94 -0.69
N ALA A 166 5.52 4.76 -0.24
CA ALA A 166 4.32 5.21 -0.92
C ALA A 166 3.32 5.80 0.09
N PRO A 167 2.31 6.58 -0.34
CA PRO A 167 1.30 7.10 0.57
C PRO A 167 0.61 5.98 1.36
N ARG A 168 0.77 5.98 2.68
CA ARG A 168 0.18 5.00 3.63
C ARG A 168 0.61 3.55 3.41
N ALA A 169 1.67 3.30 2.61
CA ALA A 169 2.13 1.96 2.30
C ALA A 169 3.62 1.94 1.97
N GLU A 170 4.19 0.76 1.98
CA GLU A 170 5.49 0.45 1.40
C GLU A 170 5.28 -0.50 0.22
N LEU A 171 5.81 -0.15 -0.93
CA LEU A 171 5.84 -1.06 -2.08
C LEU A 171 7.04 -1.98 -1.95
N ARG A 172 6.84 -3.26 -2.22
CA ARG A 172 7.85 -4.31 -2.06
C ARG A 172 7.91 -5.17 -3.30
N LEU A 173 9.09 -5.27 -3.90
CA LEU A 173 9.35 -6.16 -5.04
C LEU A 173 10.08 -7.41 -4.55
N TYR A 174 9.53 -8.57 -4.85
CA TYR A 174 10.16 -9.86 -4.59
C TYR A 174 9.77 -10.89 -5.66
N ARG A 175 10.75 -11.55 -6.27
CA ARG A 175 10.56 -12.59 -7.31
C ARG A 175 9.59 -12.16 -8.43
N GLY A 176 9.73 -10.93 -8.91
CA GLY A 176 8.89 -10.40 -9.98
C GLY A 176 7.51 -9.92 -9.55
N ALA A 177 7.10 -10.11 -8.29
CA ALA A 177 5.83 -9.64 -7.76
C ALA A 177 6.02 -8.33 -6.99
N LEU A 178 5.34 -7.26 -7.40
CA LEU A 178 5.27 -5.98 -6.69
C LEU A 178 4.00 -5.95 -5.84
N THR A 179 4.16 -5.75 -4.54
CA THR A 179 3.05 -5.70 -3.56
C THR A 179 3.01 -4.36 -2.85
N ALA A 180 1.86 -3.97 -2.34
CA ALA A 180 1.69 -2.83 -1.45
C ALA A 180 1.37 -3.36 -0.03
N ALA A 181 2.24 -3.05 0.93
CA ALA A 181 2.04 -3.38 2.34
C ALA A 181 1.64 -2.12 3.11
N ALA A 182 0.53 -2.16 3.83
CA ALA A 182 0.12 -1.06 4.68
C ALA A 182 1.20 -0.78 5.75
N VAL A 183 1.50 0.49 5.98
CA VAL A 183 2.43 0.94 7.02
C VAL A 183 1.62 1.72 8.04
N SER A 184 1.75 1.37 9.32
CA SER A 184 1.16 2.19 10.40
C SER A 184 1.78 3.58 10.42
N ALA A 185 1.02 4.58 10.89
CA ALA A 185 1.52 5.95 10.99
C ALA A 185 2.79 6.06 11.84
N GLU A 186 2.89 5.23 12.89
CA GLU A 186 4.08 5.15 13.75
C GLU A 186 5.29 4.53 13.04
N ALA A 187 5.08 3.48 12.23
CA ALA A 187 6.16 2.88 11.45
C ALA A 187 6.64 3.81 10.33
N ALA A 188 5.76 4.63 9.77
CA ALA A 188 6.13 5.65 8.77
C ALA A 188 6.95 6.78 9.40
N ALA A 189 6.61 7.22 10.62
CA ALA A 189 7.37 8.23 11.35
C ALA A 189 8.76 7.72 11.77
N ASN A 190 8.85 6.47 12.22
CA ASN A 190 10.11 5.82 12.61
C ASN A 190 11.01 5.51 11.40
N ALA A 191 10.45 5.17 10.24
CA ALA A 191 11.21 4.95 9.02
C ALA A 191 11.83 6.24 8.45
N ALA A 192 11.21 7.40 8.71
CA ALA A 192 11.76 8.70 8.33
C ALA A 192 12.89 9.15 9.28
N ALA A 193 12.98 8.56 10.48
CA ALA A 193 13.95 8.93 11.51
C ALA A 193 15.12 7.93 11.68
N SER A 194 15.12 6.79 10.98
CA SER A 194 16.08 5.69 11.23
C SER A 194 16.87 5.33 9.99
N GLU A 195 18.12 5.73 10.00
CA GLU A 195 19.20 5.22 9.12
C GLU A 195 19.79 3.91 9.63
N VAL A 196 19.16 2.87 9.72
CA VAL A 196 19.57 1.49 10.12
C VAL A 196 18.64 0.96 11.23
N PRO A 197 17.92 -0.13 11.04
CA PRO A 197 17.24 -0.77 12.16
C PRO A 197 18.30 -1.31 13.13
N ALA A 198 18.37 -0.75 14.31
CA ALA A 198 19.13 -1.32 15.40
C ALA A 198 18.66 -2.78 15.61
N VAL A 199 19.61 -3.70 15.71
CA VAL A 199 19.33 -5.09 16.10
C VAL A 199 18.83 -5.03 17.55
N VAL A 200 17.53 -5.01 17.73
CA VAL A 200 16.93 -5.09 19.08
C VAL A 200 17.03 -6.54 19.52
N HIS A 201 18.03 -6.86 20.34
CA HIS A 201 18.11 -8.16 21.02
C HIS A 201 17.02 -8.18 22.10
N ARG A 202 16.04 -9.08 21.91
CA ARG A 202 14.99 -9.34 22.88
C ARG A 202 15.42 -10.40 23.85
N GLU A 203 15.04 -10.25 25.11
CA GLU A 203 15.24 -11.30 26.11
C GLU A 203 14.50 -12.58 25.70
N PRO A 204 15.10 -13.77 25.92
CA PRO A 204 14.44 -15.03 25.67
C PRO A 204 13.18 -15.17 26.53
N VAL A 205 12.07 -15.60 25.91
CA VAL A 205 10.79 -15.80 26.61
C VAL A 205 10.45 -17.28 26.65
N VAL A 206 10.15 -17.79 27.84
CA VAL A 206 9.68 -19.17 28.03
C VAL A 206 8.18 -19.22 27.81
N VAL A 207 7.73 -20.11 26.93
CA VAL A 207 6.31 -20.28 26.59
C VAL A 207 5.92 -21.77 26.64
N ASP A 208 4.68 -22.04 27.04
CA ASP A 208 4.11 -23.38 27.03
C ASP A 208 3.07 -23.46 25.90
N LEU A 209 3.32 -24.33 24.93
CA LEU A 209 2.56 -24.47 23.70
C LEU A 209 1.93 -25.86 23.53
N HIS A 210 1.85 -26.66 24.60
CA HIS A 210 1.36 -28.04 24.55
C HIS A 210 -0.15 -28.17 24.34
N ARG A 211 -0.90 -27.06 24.29
CA ARG A 211 -2.35 -27.01 24.05
C ARG A 211 -2.68 -26.13 22.85
N PRO A 212 -3.70 -26.48 22.05
CA PRO A 212 -4.22 -25.59 21.01
C PRO A 212 -4.65 -24.25 21.59
N GLY A 213 -4.39 -23.17 20.86
CA GLY A 213 -4.75 -21.81 21.27
C GLY A 213 -3.90 -20.74 20.57
N ALA A 214 -4.18 -19.49 20.91
CA ALA A 214 -3.39 -18.34 20.50
C ALA A 214 -2.54 -17.85 21.68
N HIS A 215 -1.24 -17.86 21.53
CA HIS A 215 -0.27 -17.54 22.57
C HIS A 215 0.43 -16.23 22.21
N PRO A 216 0.08 -15.09 22.84
CA PRO A 216 0.66 -13.79 22.51
C PRO A 216 2.13 -13.74 22.95
N LEU A 217 2.96 -13.15 22.08
CA LEU A 217 4.37 -12.87 22.32
C LEU A 217 4.64 -11.38 22.11
N ALA A 218 4.29 -10.59 23.11
CA ALA A 218 4.37 -9.14 23.08
C ALA A 218 5.74 -8.59 22.60
N PRO A 219 6.91 -9.15 22.98
CA PRO A 219 8.21 -8.67 22.49
C PRO A 219 8.34 -8.71 20.97
N TRP A 220 7.65 -9.61 20.28
CA TRP A 220 7.68 -9.72 18.81
C TRP A 220 6.44 -9.12 18.14
N ALA A 221 5.55 -8.46 18.88
CA ALA A 221 4.30 -7.86 18.38
C ALA A 221 3.50 -8.85 17.52
N GLY A 222 3.14 -10.00 18.12
CA GLY A 222 2.39 -11.04 17.45
C GLY A 222 2.05 -12.20 18.38
N ARG A 223 1.51 -13.27 17.79
CA ARG A 223 1.09 -14.45 18.51
C ARG A 223 1.42 -15.74 17.77
N LEU A 224 1.71 -16.79 18.50
CA LEU A 224 1.76 -18.14 17.99
C LEU A 224 0.37 -18.76 18.03
N VAL A 225 -0.09 -19.25 16.90
CA VAL A 225 -1.37 -19.98 16.81
C VAL A 225 -1.03 -21.46 16.73
N VAL A 226 -1.42 -22.21 17.76
CA VAL A 226 -1.25 -23.66 17.88
C VAL A 226 -2.57 -24.35 17.57
N ARG A 227 -2.54 -25.37 16.71
CA ARG A 227 -3.73 -26.14 16.32
C ARG A 227 -3.44 -27.61 16.34
N ALA A 228 -4.46 -28.43 16.59
CA ALA A 228 -4.36 -29.87 16.36
C ALA A 228 -4.07 -30.14 14.88
N ALA A 229 -3.19 -31.08 14.61
CA ALA A 229 -2.78 -31.48 13.26
C ALA A 229 -2.76 -33.01 13.16
N THR A 230 -2.96 -33.49 11.95
CA THR A 230 -2.87 -34.93 11.61
C THR A 230 -1.51 -35.29 11.02
N GLU A 231 -0.82 -34.29 10.45
CA GLU A 231 0.49 -34.46 9.81
C GLU A 231 1.41 -33.25 10.02
N GLY A 232 2.70 -33.45 10.06
CA GLY A 232 3.72 -32.41 10.06
C GLY A 232 3.82 -31.57 11.33
N GLY A 233 3.09 -31.93 12.37
CA GLY A 233 3.11 -31.29 13.68
C GLY A 233 4.23 -31.84 14.58
N ALA A 234 4.38 -31.22 15.77
CA ALA A 234 5.27 -31.72 16.84
C ALA A 234 4.46 -32.43 17.93
N PRO A 235 5.03 -33.42 18.65
CA PRO A 235 4.40 -34.02 19.78
C PRO A 235 4.15 -32.99 20.88
N PRO A 236 2.96 -32.97 21.53
CA PRO A 236 2.64 -32.00 22.60
C PRO A 236 3.64 -31.99 23.75
N ALA A 237 4.27 -33.15 24.02
CA ALA A 237 5.29 -33.26 25.07
C ALA A 237 6.52 -32.37 24.80
N LEU A 238 6.95 -32.19 23.54
CA LEU A 238 8.07 -31.33 23.17
C LEU A 238 7.73 -29.85 23.28
N LEU A 239 6.46 -29.49 23.29
CA LEU A 239 6.00 -28.08 23.25
C LEU A 239 5.86 -27.48 24.67
N ARG A 240 6.25 -28.22 25.71
CA ARG A 240 6.36 -27.71 27.07
C ARG A 240 7.65 -26.93 27.25
N ARG A 241 7.58 -25.77 27.93
CA ARG A 241 8.76 -24.91 28.20
C ARG A 241 9.62 -24.60 27.00
N MET A 242 8.98 -24.21 25.90
CA MET A 242 9.68 -23.72 24.71
C MET A 242 10.35 -22.37 25.00
N VAL A 243 11.49 -22.11 24.39
CA VAL A 243 12.18 -20.83 24.51
C VAL A 243 12.09 -20.09 23.17
N ALA A 244 11.42 -18.93 23.20
CA ALA A 244 11.36 -18.01 22.07
C ALA A 244 12.59 -17.07 22.11
N ARG A 245 13.32 -16.97 20.98
CA ARG A 245 14.53 -16.13 20.83
C ARG A 245 14.53 -15.41 19.50
N ASP A 246 15.30 -14.33 19.42
CA ASP A 246 15.65 -13.72 18.14
C ASP A 246 16.61 -14.60 17.34
N ARG A 247 16.72 -14.32 16.04
CA ARG A 247 17.68 -14.98 15.17
C ARG A 247 19.07 -14.41 15.42
N GLU A 248 20.07 -15.28 15.56
CA GLU A 248 21.47 -14.93 15.73
C GLU A 248 22.26 -15.02 14.41
N GLY A 249 21.77 -15.81 13.42
CA GLY A 249 22.28 -15.83 12.04
C GLY A 249 23.06 -17.07 11.65
N ASP A 250 23.44 -17.91 12.60
CA ASP A 250 24.20 -19.16 12.42
C ASP A 250 23.32 -20.43 12.42
N GLU A 251 22.01 -20.26 12.64
CA GLU A 251 21.10 -21.38 12.76
C GLU A 251 20.98 -22.20 11.49
N SER A 252 21.01 -23.50 11.65
CA SER A 252 20.71 -24.49 10.62
C SER A 252 19.35 -25.13 10.85
N PHE A 253 18.63 -25.41 9.77
CA PHE A 253 17.26 -25.93 9.82
C PHE A 253 17.02 -27.00 8.76
N ARG A 254 16.32 -28.08 9.14
CA ARG A 254 15.95 -29.17 8.23
C ARG A 254 14.44 -29.14 7.99
N ILE A 255 14.04 -28.89 6.74
CA ILE A 255 12.61 -28.79 6.37
C ILE A 255 11.98 -30.17 6.14
N ALA A 256 12.71 -31.12 5.60
CA ALA A 256 12.21 -32.46 5.26
C ALA A 256 13.14 -33.55 5.81
N PRO A 257 12.63 -34.75 6.17
CA PRO A 257 13.40 -35.81 6.82
C PRO A 257 14.66 -36.26 6.10
N ARG A 258 14.64 -36.22 4.75
CA ARG A 258 15.80 -36.60 3.89
C ARG A 258 16.58 -35.42 3.35
N ALA A 259 16.21 -34.18 3.73
CA ALA A 259 16.89 -32.99 3.27
C ALA A 259 18.14 -32.70 4.12
N ILE A 260 19.17 -32.10 3.52
CA ILE A 260 20.33 -31.60 4.23
C ILE A 260 19.93 -30.36 5.03
N ALA A 261 20.37 -30.28 6.28
CA ALA A 261 20.21 -29.05 7.07
C ALA A 261 20.96 -27.89 6.38
N ARG A 262 20.30 -26.76 6.25
CA ARG A 262 20.85 -25.55 5.62
C ARG A 262 20.60 -24.34 6.50
N SER A 263 21.44 -23.29 6.33
CA SER A 263 21.21 -22.04 7.03
C SER A 263 19.80 -21.49 6.75
N LEU A 264 19.18 -20.83 7.73
CA LEU A 264 17.84 -20.25 7.60
C LEU A 264 17.73 -19.35 6.36
N LYS A 265 18.77 -18.57 6.05
CA LYS A 265 18.83 -17.73 4.84
C LYS A 265 18.59 -18.55 3.56
N LYS A 266 19.28 -19.69 3.40
CA LYS A 266 19.11 -20.56 2.23
C LYS A 266 17.76 -21.25 2.20
N GLN A 267 17.22 -21.65 3.36
CA GLN A 267 15.89 -22.26 3.45
C GLN A 267 14.78 -21.25 3.07
N TYR A 268 14.83 -20.03 3.60
CA TYR A 268 13.87 -18.98 3.23
C TYR A 268 13.93 -18.61 1.74
N GLN A 269 15.16 -18.57 1.17
CA GLN A 269 15.32 -18.34 -0.27
C GLN A 269 14.71 -19.47 -1.12
N ALA A 270 14.90 -20.72 -0.71
CA ALA A 270 14.33 -21.88 -1.40
C ALA A 270 12.78 -21.86 -1.34
N MET A 271 12.23 -21.59 -0.16
CA MET A 271 10.79 -21.52 0.07
C MET A 271 10.13 -20.23 -0.46
N GLY A 272 10.93 -19.28 -0.98
CA GLY A 272 10.38 -18.04 -1.51
C GLY A 272 9.87 -17.06 -0.46
N VAL A 273 10.32 -17.15 0.79
CA VAL A 273 9.94 -16.23 1.85
C VAL A 273 10.80 -14.97 1.78
N PRO A 274 10.23 -13.79 1.51
CA PRO A 274 10.98 -12.54 1.43
C PRO A 274 11.49 -12.08 2.80
N ALA A 275 12.52 -11.22 2.82
CA ALA A 275 13.18 -10.81 4.05
C ALA A 275 12.25 -10.14 5.07
N TRP A 276 11.25 -9.39 4.61
CA TRP A 276 10.29 -8.71 5.47
C TRP A 276 9.21 -9.60 6.08
N ASP A 277 8.99 -10.82 5.56
CA ASP A 277 8.07 -11.80 6.12
C ASP A 277 8.77 -12.79 7.06
N ARG A 278 10.09 -12.66 7.22
CA ARG A 278 10.90 -13.48 8.13
C ARG A 278 10.87 -12.93 9.56
N THR A 279 9.69 -12.45 9.99
CA THR A 279 9.47 -11.85 11.31
C THR A 279 9.05 -12.91 12.33
N GLY A 280 9.21 -12.58 13.62
CA GLY A 280 8.82 -13.45 14.72
C GLY A 280 9.99 -14.23 15.33
N PRO A 281 9.73 -14.89 16.49
CA PRO A 281 10.74 -15.62 17.24
C PRO A 281 11.06 -16.97 16.62
N LEU A 282 12.27 -17.45 16.84
CA LEU A 282 12.63 -18.84 16.71
C LEU A 282 12.25 -19.56 18.00
N LEU A 283 11.69 -20.77 17.89
CA LEU A 283 11.32 -21.57 19.06
C LEU A 283 12.28 -22.74 19.24
N TYR A 284 12.87 -22.80 20.42
CA TYR A 284 13.77 -23.86 20.82
C TYR A 284 13.10 -24.73 21.90
N THR A 285 13.34 -26.03 21.84
CA THR A 285 12.96 -26.95 22.91
C THR A 285 13.77 -26.66 24.18
N ALA A 286 13.34 -27.21 25.33
CA ALA A 286 14.09 -27.12 26.57
C ALA A 286 15.53 -27.72 26.45
N ALA A 287 15.74 -28.65 25.50
CA ALA A 287 17.05 -29.25 25.21
C ALA A 287 17.89 -28.37 24.26
N GLY A 288 17.43 -27.20 23.84
CA GLY A 288 18.16 -26.28 22.97
C GLY A 288 18.03 -26.56 21.47
N ASN A 289 17.20 -27.49 21.05
CA ASN A 289 17.02 -27.80 19.62
C ASN A 289 16.03 -26.81 18.99
N LEU A 290 16.38 -26.27 17.81
CA LEU A 290 15.50 -25.39 17.04
C LEU A 290 14.32 -26.18 16.46
N LEU A 291 13.12 -25.95 17.02
CA LEU A 291 11.92 -26.70 16.66
C LEU A 291 11.08 -25.99 15.60
N PHE A 292 10.85 -24.68 15.75
CA PHE A 292 9.97 -23.94 14.85
C PHE A 292 10.62 -22.66 14.36
N VAL A 293 10.41 -22.40 13.07
CA VAL A 293 10.86 -21.19 12.38
C VAL A 293 9.68 -20.57 11.64
N PRO A 294 9.31 -19.30 11.92
CA PRO A 294 8.26 -18.61 11.19
C PRO A 294 8.46 -18.68 9.68
N GLY A 295 7.40 -19.04 8.92
CA GLY A 295 7.47 -19.19 7.47
C GLY A 295 8.16 -20.47 6.94
N LEU A 296 8.82 -21.26 7.81
CA LEU A 296 9.40 -22.56 7.44
C LEU A 296 8.72 -23.73 8.15
N GLY A 297 8.06 -23.48 9.27
CA GLY A 297 7.33 -24.50 10.05
C GLY A 297 8.20 -25.26 11.05
N ILE A 298 7.86 -26.52 11.31
CA ILE A 298 8.48 -27.39 12.32
C ILE A 298 9.64 -28.18 11.68
N ALA A 299 10.76 -28.25 12.41
CA ALA A 299 11.94 -29.03 12.02
C ALA A 299 11.59 -30.50 11.78
N ALA A 300 12.05 -31.06 10.65
CA ALA A 300 11.67 -32.40 10.24
C ALA A 300 12.04 -33.49 11.27
N ASP A 301 13.14 -33.28 11.99
CA ASP A 301 13.65 -34.25 13.00
C ASP A 301 12.86 -34.24 14.30
N LEU A 302 12.01 -33.22 14.51
CA LEU A 302 11.22 -33.00 15.73
C LEU A 302 9.70 -33.15 15.49
N ARG A 303 9.32 -33.62 14.31
CA ARG A 303 7.93 -33.92 13.98
C ARG A 303 7.48 -35.22 14.66
N ALA A 304 6.20 -35.28 14.99
CA ALA A 304 5.58 -36.50 15.49
C ALA A 304 5.56 -37.59 14.43
N ALA A 305 5.57 -38.84 14.86
CA ALA A 305 5.35 -39.98 13.98
C ALA A 305 3.89 -40.00 13.46
N PRO A 306 3.65 -40.59 12.26
CA PRO A 306 2.30 -40.78 11.76
C PRO A 306 1.41 -41.49 12.76
N GLY A 307 0.20 -40.92 13.01
CA GLY A 307 -0.76 -41.50 13.98
C GLY A 307 -0.58 -41.07 15.44
N GLU A 308 0.49 -40.35 15.77
CA GLU A 308 0.66 -39.79 17.13
C GLU A 308 -0.07 -38.44 17.24
N PRO A 309 -0.53 -38.08 18.46
CA PRO A 309 -1.05 -36.74 18.72
C PRO A 309 0.00 -35.67 18.38
N GLN A 310 -0.40 -34.67 17.59
CA GLN A 310 0.52 -33.64 17.12
C GLN A 310 -0.13 -32.28 17.01
N LEU A 311 0.67 -31.24 17.17
CA LEU A 311 0.25 -29.85 17.09
C LEU A 311 1.07 -29.11 16.02
N SER A 312 0.38 -28.41 15.15
CA SER A 312 0.97 -27.46 14.21
C SER A 312 1.04 -26.06 14.80
N MET A 313 1.97 -25.24 14.30
CA MET A 313 2.17 -23.88 14.77
C MET A 313 2.28 -22.91 13.59
N ALA A 314 1.73 -21.72 13.77
CA ALA A 314 1.90 -20.61 12.85
C ALA A 314 2.19 -19.32 13.63
N TRP A 315 3.12 -18.52 13.12
CA TRP A 315 3.33 -17.17 13.61
C TRP A 315 2.38 -16.20 12.92
N VAL A 316 1.68 -15.39 13.68
CA VAL A 316 0.79 -14.34 13.20
C VAL A 316 1.24 -13.02 13.81
N PRO A 317 1.87 -12.12 13.05
CA PRO A 317 2.17 -10.78 13.53
C PRO A 317 0.87 -10.02 13.81
N ASP A 318 0.89 -9.14 14.80
CA ASP A 318 -0.23 -8.25 15.05
C ASP A 318 -0.46 -7.31 13.87
N ALA A 319 -1.71 -7.10 13.51
CA ALA A 319 -2.04 -6.10 12.51
C ALA A 319 -1.62 -4.72 13.03
N PRO A 320 -1.05 -3.85 12.18
CA PRO A 320 -0.81 -2.48 12.58
C PRO A 320 -2.14 -1.87 13.06
N ALA A 321 -2.12 -1.21 14.22
CA ALA A 321 -3.31 -0.59 14.78
C ALA A 321 -3.97 0.34 13.75
N PRO A 322 -5.31 0.32 13.60
CA PRO A 322 -5.99 1.26 12.73
C PRO A 322 -5.67 2.69 13.19
N PRO A 323 -5.48 3.65 12.27
CA PRO A 323 -5.23 5.03 12.64
C PRO A 323 -6.38 5.53 13.53
N ALA A 324 -6.03 6.15 14.65
CA ALA A 324 -7.01 6.79 15.52
C ALA A 324 -7.89 7.73 14.69
N PRO A 325 -9.21 7.78 14.91
CA PRO A 325 -10.08 8.70 14.21
C PRO A 325 -9.55 10.11 14.48
N THR A 326 -9.18 10.80 13.40
CA THR A 326 -8.78 12.21 13.48
C THR A 326 -9.96 12.99 14.07
N GLY A 327 -9.83 13.37 15.33
CA GLY A 327 -10.82 14.16 16.02
C GLY A 327 -11.13 15.39 15.16
N ARG A 328 -12.40 15.58 14.83
CA ARG A 328 -12.92 16.83 14.29
C ARG A 328 -12.52 17.91 15.30
N ARG A 329 -11.60 18.79 14.91
CA ARG A 329 -11.50 20.08 15.60
C ARG A 329 -12.86 20.74 15.47
N GLN A 330 -13.57 20.86 16.57
CA GLN A 330 -14.68 21.81 16.67
C GLN A 330 -14.10 23.20 16.39
N PRO A 331 -14.73 24.01 15.58
CA PRO A 331 -14.39 25.42 15.52
C PRO A 331 -14.81 26.02 16.86
N ASP A 332 -13.85 26.53 17.61
CA ASP A 332 -14.10 27.41 18.73
C ASP A 332 -14.89 28.63 18.22
N GLY A 333 -15.91 29.02 18.97
CA GLY A 333 -16.94 29.98 18.68
C GLY A 333 -16.54 31.43 18.45
#